data_d38b5bc41d1619dd65c45b033a41ddf8
#
_entry.id   d38b5bc41d1619dd65c45b033a41ddf8
#
_cell.length_a   1.000
_cell.length_b   1.000
_cell.length_c   1.000
_cell.angle_alpha   90.00
_cell.angle_beta   90.00
_cell.angle_gamma   90.00
#
_symmetry.space_group_name_H-M   'P 1'
#
loop_
_entity.id
_entity.type
_entity.pdbx_description
1 polymer ?
#
loop_
_entity_poly.entity_id
_entity_poly.type
_entity_poly.pdbx_seq_one_letter_code
_entity_poly.pdbx_strand_id
1 'polypeptide(L)'
;MNDLFQAPTRRQLLAMIGKTAGATAMYQAMTTLGFASESSFKQQIDLKGAPAGASIVILGAGLAGLTAAYELRKAGYKVTVLEFQNRGGGRSWTLNAGDKYTELGGDEVTCDFKKGNYFNGGPWRLPIHHYAVFHYCKKFGVALQPFIQTNDRAYLHRTNHFNGAPQRLGEVQNDVRGYVSELLSKAVNTGGLDKTVNKEDKEKLLEGLKGWGVLDNNYRYVRSHETSKHRGYSVYPGGGLMPDAKPSTPIPMDKLLASGMWADLYNNYTIHVHQPTMFQPIGGMGKIGDAFTRECRDVITFNAKVTKIEQDDSGVSVDYVDSNDLDGVSKTVRADWCICTIPLSVLTQIDINVSAPMKQAMAAVPYDSSYKVGLEFKRRFWEEDEWIYGGVTYTDMPISQISYPSHDMFTTGSGVLLGAYGFGEASYKFNSLNPKQRIDAALQYGKHIHPQYPQEFRSGTSVAWHRIPWVLGCYGIWSESSRDQYYDTLCAIDHRIVLAGEHCSHVPAWQEGAILSGMDAAKRLHQRAKSIG
;
A
#
# COMPACT_ATOMS: atom_id res chain seq x y z
N MET A 1 41.31 0.42 22.41
CA MET A 1 40.11 -0.33 22.86
C MET A 1 38.83 0.56 22.80
N ASN A 2 38.58 1.18 21.63
CA ASN A 2 37.42 2.12 21.46
C ASN A 2 36.60 1.90 20.18
N ASP A 3 36.53 0.65 19.67
CA ASP A 3 35.84 0.36 18.40
C ASP A 3 34.73 -0.69 18.52
N LEU A 4 34.09 -0.85 19.67
CA LEU A 4 33.13 -1.95 19.89
C LEU A 4 31.64 -1.56 19.87
N PHE A 5 31.27 -0.29 19.63
CA PHE A 5 29.87 0.13 19.54
C PHE A 5 29.65 1.23 18.48
N GLN A 6 30.01 0.98 17.24
CA GLN A 6 29.38 1.76 16.19
C GLN A 6 27.93 1.26 16.03
N ALA A 7 26.97 2.17 16.21
CA ALA A 7 25.57 1.87 15.94
C ALA A 7 25.45 1.34 14.49
N PRO A 8 24.68 0.27 14.25
CA PRO A 8 24.54 -0.29 12.93
C PRO A 8 23.99 0.78 11.98
N THR A 9 24.57 0.88 10.79
CA THR A 9 24.01 1.75 9.74
C THR A 9 22.58 1.29 9.41
N ARG A 10 21.72 2.20 8.91
CA ARG A 10 20.35 1.86 8.51
C ARG A 10 20.29 0.64 7.58
N ARG A 11 21.27 0.48 6.70
CA ARG A 11 21.40 -0.69 5.82
C ARG A 11 21.68 -1.99 6.59
N GLN A 12 22.55 -1.94 7.57
CA GLN A 12 22.84 -3.10 8.45
C GLN A 12 21.60 -3.45 9.29
N LEU A 13 20.89 -2.43 9.78
CA LEU A 13 19.63 -2.62 10.50
C LEU A 13 18.57 -3.27 9.62
N LEU A 14 18.37 -2.79 8.38
CA LEU A 14 17.44 -3.39 7.41
C LEU A 14 17.82 -4.82 7.04
N ALA A 15 19.12 -5.10 6.84
CA ALA A 15 19.60 -6.45 6.58
C ALA A 15 19.39 -7.39 7.78
N MET A 16 19.53 -6.87 9.01
CA MET A 16 19.22 -7.62 10.23
C MET A 16 17.72 -7.91 10.33
N ILE A 17 16.86 -6.92 10.09
CA ILE A 17 15.41 -7.07 10.08
C ILE A 17 14.97 -8.08 9.01
N GLY A 18 15.51 -7.99 7.79
CA GLY A 18 15.21 -8.94 6.71
C GLY A 18 15.63 -10.37 7.03
N LYS A 19 16.76 -10.57 7.72
CA LYS A 19 17.23 -11.89 8.15
C LYS A 19 16.44 -12.49 9.32
N THR A 20 15.91 -11.64 10.21
CA THR A 20 15.25 -12.10 11.44
C THR A 20 13.73 -12.12 11.35
N ALA A 21 13.13 -11.25 10.56
CA ALA A 21 11.67 -11.02 10.52
C ALA A 21 11.04 -11.17 9.11
N GLY A 22 11.85 -11.48 8.09
CA GLY A 22 11.40 -11.75 6.72
C GLY A 22 11.14 -10.49 5.87
N ALA A 23 10.84 -10.71 4.59
CA ALA A 23 10.71 -9.65 3.57
C ALA A 23 9.56 -8.66 3.86
N THR A 24 8.48 -9.10 4.48
CA THR A 24 7.36 -8.23 4.85
C THR A 24 7.77 -7.22 5.93
N ALA A 25 8.55 -7.66 6.93
CA ALA A 25 9.08 -6.77 7.95
C ALA A 25 10.16 -5.82 7.40
N MET A 26 10.94 -6.27 6.42
CA MET A 26 11.89 -5.41 5.70
C MET A 26 11.16 -4.33 4.89
N TYR A 27 10.10 -4.68 4.18
CA TYR A 27 9.24 -3.72 3.46
C TYR A 27 8.62 -2.69 4.42
N GLN A 28 8.10 -3.15 5.55
CA GLN A 28 7.53 -2.27 6.57
C GLN A 28 8.61 -1.39 7.24
N ALA A 29 9.79 -1.93 7.47
CA ALA A 29 10.92 -1.15 7.97
C ALA A 29 11.40 -0.12 6.93
N MET A 30 11.36 -0.44 5.64
CA MET A 30 11.65 0.52 4.56
C MET A 30 10.60 1.64 4.50
N THR A 31 9.31 1.32 4.67
CA THR A 31 8.24 2.34 4.77
C THR A 31 8.36 3.17 6.05
N THR A 32 8.88 2.60 7.14
CA THR A 32 9.05 3.27 8.44
C THR A 32 10.32 4.13 8.51
N LEU A 33 11.40 3.74 7.82
CA LEU A 33 12.71 4.39 7.90
C LEU A 33 12.89 5.59 6.93
N GLY A 34 11.83 6.14 6.37
CA GLY A 34 11.91 7.39 5.61
C GLY A 34 11.17 7.42 4.28
N PHE A 35 10.45 6.35 3.93
CA PHE A 35 9.66 6.31 2.69
C PHE A 35 8.17 6.65 2.88
N ALA A 36 7.74 6.93 4.10
CA ALA A 36 6.38 7.33 4.44
C ALA A 36 6.40 8.60 5.28
N SER A 37 6.94 9.67 4.72
CA SER A 37 6.80 11.01 5.29
C SER A 37 5.40 11.57 5.02
N GLU A 38 4.94 12.50 5.87
CA GLU A 38 3.75 13.28 5.59
C GLU A 38 3.91 14.00 4.25
N SER A 39 2.79 14.15 3.53
CA SER A 39 2.78 14.88 2.27
C SER A 39 3.20 16.34 2.46
N SER A 40 4.07 16.81 1.59
CA SER A 40 4.44 18.22 1.53
C SER A 40 3.38 19.11 0.87
N PHE A 41 2.25 18.56 0.47
CA PHE A 41 1.16 19.32 -0.17
C PHE A 41 0.57 20.35 0.78
N LYS A 42 0.59 21.60 0.39
CA LYS A 42 -0.03 22.71 1.15
C LYS A 42 -1.20 23.33 0.40
N GLN A 43 -1.12 23.38 -0.92
CA GLN A 43 -2.17 23.95 -1.77
C GLN A 43 -2.00 23.48 -3.22
N GLN A 44 -3.07 23.60 -3.98
CA GLN A 44 -3.03 23.36 -5.43
C GLN A 44 -2.05 24.34 -6.10
N ILE A 45 -1.35 23.86 -7.13
CA ILE A 45 -0.51 24.72 -7.97
C ILE A 45 -1.40 25.66 -8.80
N ASP A 46 -0.97 26.90 -8.94
CA ASP A 46 -1.62 27.90 -9.80
C ASP A 46 -0.66 28.24 -10.95
N LEU A 47 -0.85 27.59 -12.08
CA LEU A 47 -0.09 27.84 -13.30
C LEU A 47 -0.88 28.80 -14.19
N LYS A 48 -0.27 29.90 -14.61
CA LYS A 48 -0.91 30.92 -15.45
C LYS A 48 0.00 31.37 -16.57
N GLY A 49 -0.61 31.64 -17.73
CA GLY A 49 0.08 32.24 -18.85
C GLY A 49 1.03 31.26 -19.53
N ALA A 50 0.50 30.18 -20.08
CA ALA A 50 1.24 29.35 -21.01
C ALA A 50 1.72 30.18 -22.20
N PRO A 51 2.92 29.91 -22.76
CA PRO A 51 3.33 30.52 -24.03
C PRO A 51 2.30 30.26 -25.12
N ALA A 52 2.08 31.24 -25.99
CA ALA A 52 1.05 31.15 -27.03
C ALA A 52 1.27 29.92 -27.93
N GLY A 53 0.26 29.05 -28.01
CA GLY A 53 0.30 27.86 -28.84
C GLY A 53 1.10 26.68 -28.29
N ALA A 54 1.79 26.83 -27.15
CA ALA A 54 2.63 25.79 -26.56
C ALA A 54 1.89 24.48 -26.35
N SER A 55 2.52 23.37 -26.73
CA SER A 55 1.97 22.01 -26.73
C SER A 55 2.79 21.06 -25.85
N ILE A 56 2.08 20.11 -25.23
CA ILE A 56 2.69 19.11 -24.35
C ILE A 56 2.11 17.75 -24.68
N VAL A 57 2.97 16.76 -24.91
CA VAL A 57 2.57 15.36 -24.92
C VAL A 57 2.87 14.73 -23.56
N ILE A 58 1.89 14.00 -23.02
CA ILE A 58 2.01 13.29 -21.74
C ILE A 58 1.88 11.80 -22.01
N LEU A 59 2.87 11.03 -21.54
CA LEU A 59 2.92 9.59 -21.76
C LEU A 59 2.47 8.86 -20.49
N GLY A 60 1.29 8.24 -20.57
CA GLY A 60 0.60 7.55 -19.49
C GLY A 60 -0.51 8.38 -18.85
N ALA A 61 -1.73 7.81 -18.80
CA ALA A 61 -2.89 8.35 -18.09
C ALA A 61 -3.01 7.78 -16.65
N GLY A 62 -1.88 7.55 -15.97
CA GLY A 62 -1.84 7.32 -14.52
C GLY A 62 -2.09 8.61 -13.75
N LEU A 63 -2.16 8.53 -12.40
CA LEU A 63 -2.46 9.72 -11.57
C LEU A 63 -1.44 10.86 -11.78
N ALA A 64 -0.16 10.56 -11.98
CA ALA A 64 0.86 11.58 -12.26
C ALA A 64 0.58 12.31 -13.57
N GLY A 65 0.38 11.56 -14.67
CA GLY A 65 0.10 12.13 -15.98
C GLY A 65 -1.22 12.91 -16.02
N LEU A 66 -2.28 12.36 -15.43
CA LEU A 66 -3.58 13.03 -15.37
C LEU A 66 -3.56 14.28 -14.48
N THR A 67 -2.79 14.30 -13.39
CA THR A 67 -2.57 15.51 -12.59
C THR A 67 -1.87 16.59 -13.40
N ALA A 68 -0.79 16.23 -14.10
CA ALA A 68 -0.06 17.16 -14.97
C ALA A 68 -0.96 17.67 -16.10
N ALA A 69 -1.71 16.78 -16.77
CA ALA A 69 -2.65 17.14 -17.83
C ALA A 69 -3.69 18.15 -17.36
N TYR A 70 -4.32 17.85 -16.22
CA TYR A 70 -5.35 18.72 -15.65
C TYR A 70 -4.83 20.14 -15.33
N GLU A 71 -3.68 20.23 -14.68
CA GLU A 71 -3.13 21.53 -14.27
C GLU A 71 -2.56 22.33 -15.46
N LEU A 72 -1.92 21.68 -16.43
CA LEU A 72 -1.36 22.33 -17.62
C LEU A 72 -2.45 22.82 -18.58
N ARG A 73 -3.54 22.07 -18.75
CA ARG A 73 -4.70 22.55 -19.52
C ARG A 73 -5.28 23.84 -18.95
N LYS A 74 -5.41 23.92 -17.65
CA LYS A 74 -5.86 25.14 -16.96
C LYS A 74 -4.93 26.34 -17.19
N ALA A 75 -3.63 26.07 -17.36
CA ALA A 75 -2.64 27.09 -17.68
C ALA A 75 -2.71 27.59 -19.13
N GLY A 76 -3.40 26.86 -20.02
CA GLY A 76 -3.61 27.21 -21.42
C GLY A 76 -2.74 26.41 -22.42
N TYR A 77 -2.08 25.33 -22.00
CA TYR A 77 -1.32 24.46 -22.91
C TYR A 77 -2.25 23.57 -23.76
N LYS A 78 -1.81 23.28 -25.00
CA LYS A 78 -2.40 22.22 -25.81
C LYS A 78 -1.83 20.88 -25.34
N VAL A 79 -2.65 20.09 -24.63
CA VAL A 79 -2.22 18.82 -24.03
C VAL A 79 -2.75 17.64 -24.85
N THR A 80 -1.89 16.66 -25.11
CA THR A 80 -2.25 15.33 -25.62
C THR A 80 -1.70 14.29 -24.67
N VAL A 81 -2.54 13.32 -24.24
CA VAL A 81 -2.14 12.20 -23.39
C VAL A 81 -2.22 10.90 -24.18
N LEU A 82 -1.13 10.12 -24.20
CA LEU A 82 -1.10 8.77 -24.79
C LEU A 82 -1.17 7.74 -23.67
N GLU A 83 -2.16 6.83 -23.71
CA GLU A 83 -2.36 5.78 -22.72
C GLU A 83 -2.41 4.39 -23.36
N PHE A 84 -1.61 3.48 -22.84
CA PHE A 84 -1.52 2.10 -23.33
C PHE A 84 -2.84 1.32 -23.21
N GLN A 85 -3.58 1.54 -22.14
CA GLN A 85 -4.84 0.83 -21.85
C GLN A 85 -6.04 1.55 -22.46
N ASN A 86 -7.18 0.86 -22.42
CA ASN A 86 -8.50 1.43 -22.76
C ASN A 86 -9.13 2.23 -21.60
N ARG A 87 -8.40 2.41 -20.50
CA ARG A 87 -8.82 3.14 -19.29
C ARG A 87 -7.70 4.03 -18.76
N GLY A 88 -8.05 5.06 -18.01
CA GLY A 88 -7.11 5.85 -17.22
C GLY A 88 -6.92 5.33 -15.80
N GLY A 89 -6.15 6.08 -14.99
CA GLY A 89 -5.87 5.78 -13.58
C GLY A 89 -4.64 4.91 -13.37
N GLY A 90 -4.14 4.23 -14.39
CA GLY A 90 -2.94 3.38 -14.29
C GLY A 90 -3.08 2.32 -13.20
N ARG A 91 -2.16 2.32 -12.22
CA ARG A 91 -2.18 1.41 -11.05
C ARG A 91 -3.31 1.69 -10.06
N SER A 92 -3.97 2.85 -10.11
CA SER A 92 -5.22 3.12 -9.37
C SER A 92 -6.36 2.30 -10.00
N TRP A 93 -6.45 1.02 -9.62
CA TRP A 93 -7.26 0.04 -10.32
C TRP A 93 -8.11 -0.80 -9.38
N THR A 94 -9.42 -0.78 -9.67
CA THR A 94 -10.43 -1.63 -9.04
C THR A 94 -11.00 -2.56 -10.12
N LEU A 95 -11.06 -3.85 -9.83
CA LEU A 95 -11.68 -4.87 -10.66
C LEU A 95 -13.14 -5.06 -10.24
N ASN A 96 -14.04 -4.92 -11.17
CA ASN A 96 -15.47 -5.11 -10.99
C ASN A 96 -15.95 -6.38 -11.73
N ALA A 97 -17.18 -6.79 -11.49
CA ALA A 97 -17.79 -7.89 -12.22
C ALA A 97 -17.70 -7.69 -13.74
N GLY A 98 -17.14 -8.66 -14.43
CA GLY A 98 -16.98 -8.67 -15.89
C GLY A 98 -15.69 -8.02 -16.41
N ASP A 99 -14.90 -7.36 -15.55
CA ASP A 99 -13.61 -6.81 -15.97
C ASP A 99 -12.65 -7.91 -16.39
N LYS A 100 -11.90 -7.65 -17.47
CA LYS A 100 -10.92 -8.57 -18.04
C LYS A 100 -9.56 -7.93 -18.22
N TYR A 101 -8.52 -8.73 -18.08
CA TYR A 101 -7.17 -8.34 -18.45
C TYR A 101 -6.31 -9.58 -18.73
N THR A 102 -5.18 -9.37 -19.41
CA THR A 102 -4.25 -10.44 -19.77
C THR A 102 -2.90 -10.18 -19.09
N GLU A 103 -2.33 -11.21 -18.49
CA GLU A 103 -0.98 -11.20 -17.94
C GLU A 103 0.07 -11.57 -18.99
N LEU A 104 1.34 -11.26 -18.74
CA LEU A 104 2.45 -11.79 -19.52
C LEU A 104 2.39 -13.32 -19.51
N GLY A 105 2.49 -13.93 -20.69
CA GLY A 105 2.30 -15.37 -20.90
C GLY A 105 0.94 -15.74 -21.47
N GLY A 106 0.03 -14.75 -21.62
CA GLY A 106 -1.25 -14.93 -22.30
C GLY A 106 -2.41 -15.39 -21.42
N ASP A 107 -2.22 -15.50 -20.09
CA ASP A 107 -3.31 -15.84 -19.16
C ASP A 107 -4.34 -14.72 -19.09
N GLU A 108 -5.54 -14.93 -19.63
CA GLU A 108 -6.68 -14.01 -19.46
C GLU A 108 -7.32 -14.21 -18.07
N VAL A 109 -7.55 -13.11 -17.38
CA VAL A 109 -8.27 -13.07 -16.10
C VAL A 109 -9.60 -12.37 -16.30
N THR A 110 -10.68 -13.03 -15.88
CA THR A 110 -12.02 -12.46 -15.80
C THR A 110 -12.42 -12.35 -14.33
N CYS A 111 -12.95 -11.22 -13.93
CA CYS A 111 -13.51 -11.01 -12.60
C CYS A 111 -14.98 -11.45 -12.57
N ASP A 112 -15.24 -12.66 -12.06
CA ASP A 112 -16.58 -13.27 -12.03
C ASP A 112 -17.36 -12.98 -10.73
N PHE A 113 -17.13 -11.82 -10.12
CA PHE A 113 -17.85 -11.39 -8.93
C PHE A 113 -19.33 -11.10 -9.22
N LYS A 114 -20.15 -11.17 -8.19
CA LYS A 114 -21.50 -10.61 -8.26
C LYS A 114 -21.45 -9.12 -8.57
N LYS A 115 -22.40 -8.64 -9.35
CA LYS A 115 -22.56 -7.21 -9.62
C LYS A 115 -22.70 -6.43 -8.33
N GLY A 116 -21.89 -5.39 -8.18
CA GLY A 116 -21.77 -4.57 -6.98
C GLY A 116 -20.56 -4.91 -6.11
N ASN A 117 -20.08 -6.14 -6.15
CA ASN A 117 -18.80 -6.51 -5.51
C ASN A 117 -17.63 -6.08 -6.37
N TYR A 118 -16.54 -5.71 -5.72
CA TYR A 118 -15.31 -5.27 -6.37
C TYR A 118 -14.06 -5.69 -5.58
N PHE A 119 -12.92 -5.60 -6.24
CA PHE A 119 -11.62 -5.88 -5.67
C PHE A 119 -10.61 -4.80 -6.04
N ASN A 120 -9.90 -4.25 -5.07
CA ASN A 120 -8.82 -3.29 -5.29
C ASN A 120 -7.52 -4.02 -5.66
N GLY A 121 -7.32 -4.27 -6.95
CA GLY A 121 -6.09 -4.85 -7.49
C GLY A 121 -4.87 -3.94 -7.31
N GLY A 122 -5.09 -2.62 -7.34
CA GLY A 122 -4.10 -1.57 -7.11
C GLY A 122 -3.99 -1.13 -5.65
N PRO A 123 -4.00 0.19 -5.35
CA PRO A 123 -3.99 0.72 -4.00
C PRO A 123 -5.14 0.15 -3.17
N TRP A 124 -5.02 0.27 -1.86
CA TRP A 124 -5.95 -0.41 -0.96
C TRP A 124 -6.61 0.54 0.05
N ARG A 125 -5.89 1.57 0.49
CA ARG A 125 -6.29 2.52 1.52
C ARG A 125 -5.58 3.86 1.36
N LEU A 126 -6.11 4.90 2.01
CA LEU A 126 -5.57 6.27 2.03
C LEU A 126 -5.17 6.64 3.46
N PRO A 127 -3.88 6.82 3.75
CA PRO A 127 -3.43 7.44 4.99
C PRO A 127 -3.94 8.88 5.15
N ILE A 128 -4.21 9.30 6.39
CA ILE A 128 -4.74 10.62 6.72
C ILE A 128 -3.88 11.79 6.22
N HIS A 129 -2.58 11.59 6.10
CA HIS A 129 -1.60 12.62 5.70
C HIS A 129 -1.35 12.67 4.18
N HIS A 130 -2.18 12.02 3.36
CA HIS A 130 -2.14 12.10 1.89
C HIS A 130 -2.98 13.27 1.38
N TYR A 131 -2.54 14.49 1.67
CA TYR A 131 -3.34 15.72 1.48
C TYR A 131 -3.67 16.03 0.03
N ALA A 132 -2.78 15.74 -0.94
CA ALA A 132 -3.05 15.98 -2.35
C ALA A 132 -4.14 15.04 -2.88
N VAL A 133 -4.12 13.76 -2.50
CA VAL A 133 -5.19 12.82 -2.84
C VAL A 133 -6.53 13.33 -2.33
N PHE A 134 -6.61 13.72 -1.05
CA PHE A 134 -7.86 14.25 -0.47
C PHE A 134 -8.32 15.55 -1.14
N HIS A 135 -7.38 16.43 -1.48
CA HIS A 135 -7.70 17.65 -2.21
C HIS A 135 -8.42 17.34 -3.53
N TYR A 136 -7.84 16.44 -4.36
CA TYR A 136 -8.44 16.10 -5.64
C TYR A 136 -9.70 15.24 -5.49
N CYS A 137 -9.78 14.36 -4.49
CA CYS A 137 -11.03 13.64 -4.18
C CYS A 137 -12.17 14.62 -3.91
N LYS A 138 -11.95 15.62 -3.05
CA LYS A 138 -12.94 16.66 -2.77
C LYS A 138 -13.27 17.48 -4.01
N LYS A 139 -12.26 17.86 -4.79
CA LYS A 139 -12.42 18.68 -5.99
C LYS A 139 -13.23 17.99 -7.08
N PHE A 140 -13.05 16.69 -7.27
CA PHE A 140 -13.69 15.90 -8.33
C PHE A 140 -14.91 15.12 -7.85
N GLY A 141 -15.34 15.33 -6.60
CA GLY A 141 -16.54 14.70 -6.05
C GLY A 141 -16.40 13.20 -5.78
N VAL A 142 -15.18 12.70 -5.47
CA VAL A 142 -14.97 11.32 -5.06
C VAL A 142 -15.40 11.17 -3.61
N ALA A 143 -16.48 10.44 -3.37
CA ALA A 143 -16.98 10.16 -2.02
C ALA A 143 -16.04 9.18 -1.30
N LEU A 144 -15.71 9.51 -0.06
CA LEU A 144 -14.82 8.73 0.80
C LEU A 144 -15.58 8.16 1.99
N GLN A 145 -15.11 7.03 2.49
CA GLN A 145 -15.56 6.39 3.73
C GLN A 145 -14.36 5.92 4.54
N PRO A 146 -14.52 5.69 5.86
CA PRO A 146 -13.46 5.16 6.70
C PRO A 146 -12.94 3.80 6.19
N PHE A 147 -11.64 3.57 6.36
CA PHE A 147 -11.00 2.28 6.19
C PHE A 147 -10.46 1.83 7.55
N ILE A 148 -10.86 0.64 7.99
CA ILE A 148 -10.45 0.07 9.26
C ILE A 148 -9.20 -0.77 9.04
N GLN A 149 -8.05 -0.28 9.51
CA GLN A 149 -6.78 -0.99 9.43
C GLN A 149 -6.61 -1.96 10.59
N THR A 150 -6.98 -1.56 11.80
CA THR A 150 -6.83 -2.34 13.03
C THR A 150 -8.19 -2.76 13.53
N ASN A 151 -8.36 -4.03 13.86
CA ASN A 151 -9.56 -4.58 14.48
C ASN A 151 -9.13 -5.66 15.48
N ASP A 152 -9.45 -5.49 16.73
CA ASP A 152 -9.08 -6.40 17.83
C ASP A 152 -9.62 -7.82 17.66
N ARG A 153 -10.68 -7.99 16.85
CA ARG A 153 -11.22 -9.31 16.50
C ARG A 153 -10.50 -9.99 15.36
N ALA A 154 -9.67 -9.29 14.57
CA ALA A 154 -8.80 -9.89 13.57
C ALA A 154 -7.75 -10.80 14.24
N TYR A 155 -6.97 -11.51 13.45
CA TYR A 155 -6.05 -12.51 13.96
C TYR A 155 -4.58 -12.16 13.71
N LEU A 156 -3.73 -12.70 14.60
CA LEU A 156 -2.33 -13.00 14.34
C LEU A 156 -2.17 -14.51 14.26
N HIS A 157 -1.44 -14.99 13.27
CA HIS A 157 -1.23 -16.42 13.03
C HIS A 157 0.24 -16.75 12.82
N ARG A 158 0.67 -17.87 13.43
CA ARG A 158 2.00 -18.48 13.28
C ARG A 158 1.83 -19.98 13.07
N THR A 159 2.32 -20.48 11.95
CA THR A 159 2.18 -21.88 11.55
C THR A 159 2.71 -22.87 12.58
N ASN A 160 3.86 -22.53 13.21
CA ASN A 160 4.57 -23.41 14.13
C ASN A 160 4.30 -23.12 15.61
N HIS A 161 3.35 -22.22 15.94
CA HIS A 161 3.00 -21.89 17.32
C HIS A 161 1.50 -22.08 17.55
N PHE A 162 1.11 -22.27 18.80
CA PHE A 162 -0.31 -22.46 19.19
C PHE A 162 -1.01 -23.61 18.44
N ASN A 163 -0.26 -24.65 18.04
CA ASN A 163 -0.74 -25.74 17.19
C ASN A 163 -1.34 -25.25 15.84
N GLY A 164 -0.83 -24.13 15.30
CA GLY A 164 -1.37 -23.50 14.10
C GLY A 164 -2.71 -22.78 14.31
N ALA A 165 -3.16 -22.58 15.55
CA ALA A 165 -4.39 -21.85 15.82
C ALA A 165 -4.16 -20.32 15.80
N PRO A 166 -4.98 -19.55 15.06
CA PRO A 166 -4.90 -18.10 15.05
C PRO A 166 -5.26 -17.52 16.43
N GLN A 167 -4.58 -16.43 16.82
CA GLN A 167 -4.80 -15.73 18.08
C GLN A 167 -5.47 -14.39 17.82
N ARG A 168 -6.47 -14.00 18.62
CA ARG A 168 -7.13 -12.69 18.46
C ARG A 168 -6.13 -11.56 18.73
N LEU A 169 -6.11 -10.55 17.84
CA LEU A 169 -5.22 -9.40 17.96
C LEU A 169 -5.35 -8.70 19.30
N GLY A 170 -6.58 -8.41 19.72
CA GLY A 170 -6.84 -7.73 21.01
C GLY A 170 -6.36 -8.52 22.21
N GLU A 171 -6.41 -9.86 22.16
CA GLU A 171 -5.86 -10.71 23.23
C GLU A 171 -4.33 -10.61 23.28
N VAL A 172 -3.67 -10.75 22.12
CA VAL A 172 -2.20 -10.64 22.04
C VAL A 172 -1.73 -9.26 22.49
N GLN A 173 -2.38 -8.17 22.04
CA GLN A 173 -2.03 -6.81 22.45
C GLN A 173 -2.10 -6.60 23.96
N ASN A 174 -3.18 -7.06 24.57
CA ASN A 174 -3.38 -6.91 26.02
C ASN A 174 -2.39 -7.78 26.82
N ASP A 175 -2.14 -9.01 26.38
CA ASP A 175 -1.20 -9.92 27.06
C ASP A 175 0.25 -9.39 26.96
N VAL A 176 0.68 -8.86 25.80
CA VAL A 176 1.98 -8.21 25.65
C VAL A 176 2.10 -7.01 26.60
N ARG A 177 1.10 -6.13 26.61
CA ARG A 177 1.08 -4.95 27.49
C ARG A 177 1.14 -5.36 28.96
N GLY A 178 0.37 -6.35 29.38
CA GLY A 178 0.33 -6.86 30.74
C GLY A 178 1.68 -7.44 31.18
N TYR A 179 2.27 -8.32 30.38
CA TYR A 179 3.56 -8.93 30.71
C TYR A 179 4.74 -7.95 30.68
N VAL A 180 4.78 -7.01 29.72
CA VAL A 180 5.78 -5.95 29.71
C VAL A 180 5.70 -5.11 30.99
N SER A 181 4.48 -4.76 31.41
CA SER A 181 4.26 -4.02 32.66
C SER A 181 4.70 -4.82 33.89
N GLU A 182 4.38 -6.11 33.95
CA GLU A 182 4.80 -7.00 35.04
C GLU A 182 6.34 -7.09 35.10
N LEU A 183 7.00 -7.36 33.97
CA LEU A 183 8.46 -7.50 33.91
C LEU A 183 9.17 -6.20 34.30
N LEU A 184 8.67 -5.06 33.82
CA LEU A 184 9.24 -3.76 34.17
C LEU A 184 8.99 -3.42 35.64
N SER A 185 7.82 -3.74 36.20
CA SER A 185 7.56 -3.56 37.65
C SER A 185 8.49 -4.41 38.52
N LYS A 186 8.78 -5.65 38.10
CA LYS A 186 9.80 -6.49 38.78
C LYS A 186 11.19 -5.86 38.73
N ALA A 187 11.60 -5.35 37.55
CA ALA A 187 12.91 -4.68 37.41
C ALA A 187 13.02 -3.44 38.31
N VAL A 188 11.96 -2.64 38.43
CA VAL A 188 11.90 -1.49 39.35
C VAL A 188 12.04 -1.95 40.80
N ASN A 189 11.24 -2.94 41.22
CA ASN A 189 11.21 -3.43 42.59
C ASN A 189 12.50 -4.11 43.03
N THR A 190 13.26 -4.70 42.11
CA THR A 190 14.57 -5.31 42.37
C THR A 190 15.76 -4.33 42.24
N GLY A 191 15.51 -3.05 42.07
CA GLY A 191 16.54 -2.03 41.95
C GLY A 191 17.21 -1.93 40.57
N GLY A 192 16.72 -2.65 39.56
CA GLY A 192 17.30 -2.68 38.23
C GLY A 192 17.33 -1.33 37.52
N LEU A 193 16.53 -0.35 37.95
CA LEU A 193 16.47 1.00 37.37
C LEU A 193 17.05 2.09 38.31
N ASP A 194 17.71 1.74 39.42
CA ASP A 194 18.16 2.68 40.44
C ASP A 194 19.15 3.75 39.95
N LYS A 195 19.89 3.44 38.91
CA LYS A 195 20.82 4.39 38.26
C LYS A 195 20.14 5.35 37.28
N THR A 196 18.91 5.05 36.87
CA THR A 196 18.23 5.74 35.78
C THR A 196 17.03 6.54 36.28
N VAL A 197 16.32 6.06 37.33
CA VAL A 197 15.07 6.62 37.82
C VAL A 197 15.19 6.89 39.31
N ASN A 198 14.88 8.11 39.77
CA ASN A 198 14.90 8.46 41.20
C ASN A 198 13.73 7.79 41.95
N LYS A 199 13.72 7.91 43.29
CA LYS A 199 12.75 7.21 44.15
C LYS A 199 11.31 7.65 43.89
N GLU A 200 11.06 8.96 43.72
CA GLU A 200 9.72 9.50 43.48
C GLU A 200 9.19 9.06 42.11
N ASP A 201 10.03 9.09 41.08
CA ASP A 201 9.67 8.65 39.73
C ASP A 201 9.43 7.13 39.66
N LYS A 202 10.12 6.31 40.48
CA LYS A 202 9.84 4.88 40.60
C LYS A 202 8.42 4.61 41.13
N GLU A 203 7.99 5.33 42.16
CA GLU A 203 6.65 5.18 42.72
C GLU A 203 5.57 5.51 41.66
N LYS A 204 5.75 6.64 40.95
CA LYS A 204 4.87 7.02 39.82
C LYS A 204 4.89 6.01 38.68
N LEU A 205 6.06 5.48 38.34
CA LEU A 205 6.21 4.47 37.30
C LEU A 205 5.48 3.17 37.68
N LEU A 206 5.64 2.71 38.93
CA LEU A 206 4.94 1.51 39.41
C LEU A 206 3.41 1.69 39.41
N GLU A 207 2.91 2.84 39.83
CA GLU A 207 1.49 3.17 39.75
C GLU A 207 0.99 3.18 38.30
N GLY A 208 1.71 3.86 37.41
CA GLY A 208 1.41 3.88 35.99
C GLY A 208 1.41 2.49 35.35
N LEU A 209 2.42 1.67 35.64
CA LEU A 209 2.52 0.29 35.13
C LEU A 209 1.40 -0.60 35.64
N LYS A 210 1.01 -0.44 36.93
CA LYS A 210 -0.11 -1.18 37.49
C LYS A 210 -1.42 -0.89 36.76
N GLY A 211 -1.71 0.37 36.49
CA GLY A 211 -2.89 0.79 35.71
C GLY A 211 -2.81 0.38 34.26
N TRP A 212 -1.71 0.72 33.57
CA TRP A 212 -1.52 0.45 32.15
C TRP A 212 -1.50 -1.05 31.82
N GLY A 213 -0.84 -1.86 32.66
CA GLY A 213 -0.74 -3.32 32.51
C GLY A 213 -1.92 -4.09 33.11
N VAL A 214 -2.84 -3.42 33.81
CA VAL A 214 -3.95 -4.07 34.54
C VAL A 214 -3.42 -5.14 35.49
N LEU A 215 -2.38 -4.77 36.29
CA LEU A 215 -1.70 -5.69 37.20
C LEU A 215 -2.46 -5.81 38.53
N ASP A 216 -2.34 -6.97 39.18
CA ASP A 216 -2.83 -7.19 40.53
C ASP A 216 -2.02 -6.37 41.57
N ASN A 217 -2.38 -6.49 42.87
CA ASN A 217 -1.68 -5.80 43.94
C ASN A 217 -0.23 -6.24 44.12
N ASN A 218 0.17 -7.37 43.55
CA ASN A 218 1.53 -7.91 43.60
C ASN A 218 2.28 -7.60 42.27
N TYR A 219 1.76 -6.68 41.46
CA TYR A 219 2.30 -6.33 40.15
C TYR A 219 2.41 -7.51 39.17
N ARG A 220 1.43 -8.44 39.19
CA ARG A 220 1.37 -9.59 38.28
C ARG A 220 0.22 -9.43 37.32
N TYR A 221 0.45 -9.81 36.07
CA TYR A 221 -0.59 -9.93 35.05
C TYR A 221 -1.24 -11.31 35.15
N VAL A 222 -2.49 -11.35 35.60
CA VAL A 222 -3.19 -12.59 35.92
C VAL A 222 -4.60 -12.61 35.33
N ARG A 223 -5.16 -13.81 35.19
CA ARG A 223 -6.57 -14.00 34.87
C ARG A 223 -7.46 -13.33 35.92
N SER A 224 -8.29 -12.38 35.49
CA SER A 224 -9.23 -11.68 36.36
C SER A 224 -10.35 -11.04 35.55
N HIS A 225 -11.41 -10.56 36.22
CA HIS A 225 -12.42 -9.73 35.58
C HIS A 225 -11.80 -8.43 35.02
N GLU A 226 -10.87 -7.83 35.75
CA GLU A 226 -10.21 -6.59 35.30
C GLU A 226 -9.40 -6.78 34.01
N THR A 227 -8.57 -7.82 33.94
CA THR A 227 -7.83 -8.12 32.70
C THR A 227 -8.79 -8.45 31.55
N SER A 228 -9.90 -9.12 31.83
CA SER A 228 -10.88 -9.51 30.79
C SER A 228 -11.73 -8.36 30.27
N LYS A 229 -11.87 -7.25 31.02
CA LYS A 229 -12.48 -6.02 30.49
C LYS A 229 -11.72 -5.45 29.29
N HIS A 230 -10.42 -5.66 29.24
CA HIS A 230 -9.56 -5.19 28.16
C HIS A 230 -9.29 -6.28 27.10
N ARG A 231 -9.13 -7.50 27.54
CA ARG A 231 -8.73 -8.64 26.72
C ARG A 231 -9.93 -9.36 26.06
N GLY A 232 -11.11 -9.25 26.66
CA GLY A 232 -12.31 -10.04 26.37
C GLY A 232 -12.52 -11.16 27.38
N TYR A 233 -13.72 -11.70 27.41
CA TYR A 233 -14.18 -12.77 28.30
C TYR A 233 -14.22 -14.12 27.58
N SER A 234 -14.04 -15.22 28.29
CA SER A 234 -14.29 -16.57 27.76
C SER A 234 -15.80 -16.88 27.68
N VAL A 235 -16.59 -16.29 28.59
CA VAL A 235 -18.05 -16.22 28.51
C VAL A 235 -18.43 -14.77 28.74
N TYR A 236 -19.07 -14.16 27.76
CA TYR A 236 -19.53 -12.77 27.86
C TYR A 236 -20.73 -12.65 28.80
N PRO A 237 -20.87 -11.52 29.53
CA PRO A 237 -21.98 -11.32 30.44
C PRO A 237 -23.31 -11.29 29.69
N GLY A 238 -24.29 -12.00 30.24
CA GLY A 238 -25.68 -11.95 29.80
C GLY A 238 -26.51 -10.92 30.55
N GLY A 239 -27.81 -10.88 30.25
CA GLY A 239 -28.81 -10.07 30.94
C GLY A 239 -29.77 -10.92 31.76
N GLY A 240 -30.37 -10.34 32.81
CA GLY A 240 -31.35 -11.04 33.67
C GLY A 240 -30.76 -12.29 34.32
N LEU A 241 -31.33 -13.46 34.04
CA LEU A 241 -30.86 -14.76 34.53
C LEU A 241 -29.89 -15.49 33.61
N MET A 242 -29.38 -14.82 32.57
CA MET A 242 -28.34 -15.36 31.71
C MET A 242 -27.00 -15.51 32.45
N PRO A 243 -26.06 -16.32 31.94
CA PRO A 243 -24.78 -16.58 32.60
C PRO A 243 -23.99 -15.31 32.92
N ASP A 244 -23.33 -15.30 34.08
CA ASP A 244 -22.34 -14.28 34.44
C ASP A 244 -21.08 -14.38 33.58
N ALA A 245 -20.34 -13.28 33.47
CA ALA A 245 -19.08 -13.21 32.73
C ALA A 245 -18.03 -14.15 33.34
N LYS A 246 -17.36 -14.92 32.48
CA LYS A 246 -16.19 -15.71 32.92
C LYS A 246 -14.91 -15.11 32.33
N PRO A 247 -13.93 -14.77 33.18
CA PRO A 247 -12.65 -14.27 32.73
C PRO A 247 -11.95 -15.21 31.75
N SER A 248 -11.36 -14.66 30.69
CA SER A 248 -10.48 -15.38 29.78
C SER A 248 -9.09 -15.57 30.42
N THR A 249 -8.35 -16.56 29.92
CA THR A 249 -7.01 -16.87 30.42
C THR A 249 -5.96 -16.24 29.51
N PRO A 250 -5.03 -15.42 30.05
CA PRO A 250 -3.91 -14.88 29.27
C PRO A 250 -3.09 -15.98 28.58
N ILE A 251 -2.57 -15.68 27.41
CA ILE A 251 -1.60 -16.54 26.73
C ILE A 251 -0.36 -16.65 27.63
N PRO A 252 0.18 -17.86 27.91
CA PRO A 252 1.40 -17.96 28.71
C PRO A 252 2.55 -17.14 28.14
N MET A 253 3.28 -16.40 28.98
CA MET A 253 4.33 -15.47 28.57
C MET A 253 5.42 -16.14 27.72
N ASP A 254 5.85 -17.33 28.10
CA ASP A 254 6.85 -18.12 27.36
C ASP A 254 6.39 -18.44 25.93
N LYS A 255 5.12 -18.85 25.77
CA LYS A 255 4.53 -19.11 24.45
C LYS A 255 4.39 -17.84 23.60
N LEU A 256 3.97 -16.75 24.25
CA LEU A 256 3.85 -15.45 23.57
C LEU A 256 5.19 -14.93 23.06
N LEU A 257 6.23 -14.99 23.89
CA LEU A 257 7.59 -14.60 23.52
C LEU A 257 8.16 -15.51 22.42
N ALA A 258 8.01 -16.83 22.56
CA ALA A 258 8.50 -17.79 21.57
C ALA A 258 7.86 -17.60 20.18
N SER A 259 6.59 -17.19 20.14
CA SER A 259 5.86 -16.98 18.88
C SER A 259 6.34 -15.79 18.07
N GLY A 260 6.99 -14.81 18.69
CA GLY A 260 7.37 -13.54 18.05
C GLY A 260 6.19 -12.61 17.69
N MET A 261 4.95 -12.98 18.00
CA MET A 261 3.76 -12.20 17.64
C MET A 261 3.77 -10.77 18.22
N TRP A 262 4.46 -10.56 19.35
CA TRP A 262 4.58 -9.24 19.96
C TRP A 262 5.32 -8.23 19.05
N ALA A 263 6.25 -8.70 18.20
CA ALA A 263 6.92 -7.85 17.23
C ALA A 263 5.98 -7.45 16.06
N ASP A 264 5.00 -8.29 15.72
CA ASP A 264 4.02 -7.98 14.69
C ASP A 264 3.12 -6.81 15.06
N LEU A 265 2.84 -6.62 16.36
CA LEU A 265 2.06 -5.50 16.85
C LEU A 265 2.72 -4.18 16.47
N TYR A 266 4.02 -4.07 16.69
CA TYR A 266 4.79 -2.87 16.32
C TYR A 266 4.85 -2.69 14.79
N ASN A 267 5.21 -3.75 14.08
CA ASN A 267 5.46 -3.69 12.64
C ASN A 267 4.21 -3.48 11.78
N ASN A 268 3.03 -3.90 12.25
CA ASN A 268 1.83 -3.95 11.43
C ASN A 268 0.75 -2.95 11.85
N TYR A 269 0.67 -2.61 13.14
CA TYR A 269 -0.46 -1.87 13.70
C TYR A 269 -0.11 -0.50 14.27
N THR A 270 1.17 -0.22 14.55
CA THR A 270 1.60 1.06 15.15
C THR A 270 2.39 1.96 14.19
N ILE A 271 2.44 1.61 12.91
CA ILE A 271 3.15 2.40 11.90
C ILE A 271 2.40 3.70 11.64
N HIS A 272 3.11 4.83 11.63
CA HIS A 272 2.54 6.17 11.43
C HIS A 272 1.61 6.27 10.21
N VAL A 273 1.99 5.67 9.08
CA VAL A 273 1.19 5.67 7.85
C VAL A 273 -0.09 4.82 7.93
N HIS A 274 -0.24 3.99 8.95
CA HIS A 274 -1.44 3.19 9.19
C HIS A 274 -2.26 3.69 10.37
N GLN A 275 -1.92 4.87 10.91
CA GLN A 275 -2.68 5.43 12.03
C GLN A 275 -4.15 5.67 11.65
N PRO A 276 -5.09 5.41 12.55
CA PRO A 276 -6.49 5.77 12.33
C PRO A 276 -6.67 7.31 12.39
N THR A 277 -7.55 7.92 11.60
CA THR A 277 -8.46 7.26 10.68
C THR A 277 -7.83 7.14 9.32
N MET A 278 -7.99 5.99 8.67
CA MET A 278 -7.67 5.83 7.24
C MET A 278 -8.96 5.91 6.42
N PHE A 279 -8.83 6.08 5.11
CA PHE A 279 -9.96 6.25 4.21
C PHE A 279 -9.84 5.37 2.96
N GLN A 280 -10.97 5.20 2.29
CA GLN A 280 -11.08 4.59 0.96
C GLN A 280 -12.24 5.25 0.20
N PRO A 281 -12.22 5.30 -1.15
CA PRO A 281 -13.37 5.72 -1.93
C PRO A 281 -14.51 4.70 -1.85
N ILE A 282 -15.74 5.19 -1.84
CA ILE A 282 -16.92 4.34 -2.05
C ILE A 282 -16.88 3.79 -3.48
N GLY A 283 -16.99 2.45 -3.60
CA GLY A 283 -16.90 1.76 -4.89
C GLY A 283 -15.47 1.48 -5.37
N GLY A 284 -14.48 1.57 -4.48
CA GLY A 284 -13.10 1.13 -4.73
C GLY A 284 -12.12 2.24 -5.08
N MET A 285 -10.83 1.92 -4.92
CA MET A 285 -9.72 2.87 -5.10
C MET A 285 -9.58 3.40 -6.54
N GLY A 286 -10.07 2.64 -7.54
CA GLY A 286 -10.10 3.06 -8.95
C GLY A 286 -10.91 4.33 -9.19
N LYS A 287 -11.89 4.64 -8.32
CA LYS A 287 -12.73 5.86 -8.42
C LYS A 287 -11.92 7.16 -8.46
N ILE A 288 -10.73 7.17 -7.85
CA ILE A 288 -9.82 8.31 -7.96
C ILE A 288 -9.30 8.44 -9.38
N GLY A 289 -8.82 7.35 -9.98
CA GLY A 289 -8.39 7.32 -11.37
C GLY A 289 -9.50 7.66 -12.36
N ASP A 290 -10.71 7.13 -12.13
CA ASP A 290 -11.91 7.43 -12.94
C ASP A 290 -12.24 8.92 -12.92
N ALA A 291 -12.16 9.55 -11.74
CA ALA A 291 -12.43 10.98 -11.59
C ALA A 291 -11.43 11.85 -12.35
N PHE A 292 -10.13 11.60 -12.21
CA PHE A 292 -9.11 12.28 -13.01
C PHE A 292 -9.27 12.03 -14.52
N THR A 293 -9.60 10.80 -14.91
CA THR A 293 -9.84 10.44 -16.32
C THR A 293 -11.02 11.20 -16.89
N ARG A 294 -12.10 11.36 -16.14
CA ARG A 294 -13.27 12.14 -16.55
C ARG A 294 -12.90 13.60 -16.82
N GLU A 295 -12.10 14.22 -15.97
CA GLU A 295 -11.67 15.63 -16.11
C GLU A 295 -10.73 15.86 -17.30
N CYS A 296 -10.07 14.81 -17.81
CA CYS A 296 -9.11 14.89 -18.90
C CYS A 296 -9.52 14.08 -20.15
N ARG A 297 -10.73 13.53 -20.18
CA ARG A 297 -11.16 12.53 -21.17
C ARG A 297 -10.94 12.96 -22.64
N ASP A 298 -11.17 14.21 -22.93
CA ASP A 298 -11.11 14.79 -24.26
C ASP A 298 -9.67 14.94 -24.84
N VAL A 299 -8.65 14.85 -23.97
CA VAL A 299 -7.24 14.92 -24.41
C VAL A 299 -6.50 13.58 -24.36
N ILE A 300 -7.20 12.49 -23.99
CA ILE A 300 -6.58 11.16 -23.87
C ILE A 300 -6.83 10.34 -25.14
N THR A 301 -5.75 9.85 -25.74
CA THR A 301 -5.77 8.79 -26.75
C THR A 301 -5.48 7.47 -26.02
N PHE A 302 -6.52 6.64 -25.91
CA PHE A 302 -6.40 5.29 -25.34
C PHE A 302 -5.88 4.28 -26.34
N ASN A 303 -5.45 3.12 -25.89
CA ASN A 303 -4.84 2.04 -26.67
C ASN A 303 -3.62 2.51 -27.48
N ALA A 304 -2.85 3.46 -26.96
CA ALA A 304 -1.69 4.02 -27.58
C ALA A 304 -0.41 3.46 -26.93
N LYS A 305 0.17 2.42 -27.52
CA LYS A 305 1.44 1.84 -27.09
C LYS A 305 2.59 2.66 -27.68
N VAL A 306 3.25 3.44 -26.83
CA VAL A 306 4.45 4.20 -27.21
C VAL A 306 5.58 3.22 -27.56
N THR A 307 6.22 3.45 -28.70
CA THR A 307 7.31 2.61 -29.22
C THR A 307 8.63 3.36 -29.32
N LYS A 308 8.59 4.69 -29.51
CA LYS A 308 9.78 5.54 -29.62
C LYS A 308 9.52 6.94 -29.09
N ILE A 309 10.52 7.55 -28.49
CA ILE A 309 10.49 8.93 -27.97
C ILE A 309 11.77 9.64 -28.42
N GLU A 310 11.64 10.67 -29.24
CA GLU A 310 12.77 11.47 -29.71
C GLU A 310 12.57 12.94 -29.40
N GLN A 311 13.63 13.63 -29.03
CA GLN A 311 13.64 15.07 -28.81
C GLN A 311 14.76 15.74 -29.62
N ASP A 312 14.48 16.96 -30.06
CA ASP A 312 15.42 17.84 -30.74
C ASP A 312 15.21 19.30 -30.27
N ASP A 313 15.95 20.25 -30.85
CA ASP A 313 15.82 21.68 -30.50
C ASP A 313 14.42 22.24 -30.78
N SER A 314 13.63 21.63 -31.65
CA SER A 314 12.31 22.07 -32.07
C SER A 314 11.16 21.45 -31.25
N GLY A 315 11.38 20.32 -30.57
CA GLY A 315 10.32 19.65 -29.81
C GLY A 315 10.58 18.19 -29.47
N VAL A 316 9.49 17.48 -29.21
CA VAL A 316 9.47 16.03 -28.93
C VAL A 316 8.57 15.34 -29.94
N SER A 317 9.02 14.24 -30.49
CA SER A 317 8.29 13.34 -31.38
C SER A 317 8.07 12.00 -30.68
N VAL A 318 6.85 11.51 -30.67
CA VAL A 318 6.48 10.25 -30.01
C VAL A 318 5.77 9.35 -31.02
N ASP A 319 6.37 8.19 -31.28
CA ASP A 319 5.75 7.17 -32.10
C ASP A 319 4.98 6.17 -31.23
N TYR A 320 3.80 5.78 -31.70
CA TYR A 320 2.95 4.81 -31.03
C TYR A 320 2.15 3.98 -32.01
N VAL A 321 1.75 2.79 -31.57
CA VAL A 321 0.83 1.88 -32.31
C VAL A 321 -0.41 1.63 -31.46
N ASP A 322 -1.47 1.12 -32.09
CA ASP A 322 -2.64 0.64 -31.35
C ASP A 322 -2.27 -0.57 -30.50
N SER A 323 -2.53 -0.55 -29.20
CA SER A 323 -2.19 -1.67 -28.31
C SER A 323 -3.00 -2.95 -28.58
N ASN A 324 -4.08 -2.86 -29.34
CA ASN A 324 -4.87 -4.00 -29.80
C ASN A 324 -4.41 -4.53 -31.17
N ASP A 325 -3.56 -3.78 -31.88
CA ASP A 325 -2.98 -4.13 -33.19
C ASP A 325 -1.52 -3.69 -33.21
N LEU A 326 -0.64 -4.51 -32.63
CA LEU A 326 0.78 -4.19 -32.47
C LEU A 326 1.57 -4.18 -33.79
N ASP A 327 1.08 -4.84 -34.82
CA ASP A 327 1.64 -4.86 -36.17
C ASP A 327 1.00 -3.77 -37.06
N GLY A 328 0.10 -2.97 -36.50
CA GLY A 328 -0.60 -1.89 -37.19
C GLY A 328 0.29 -0.69 -37.54
N VAL A 329 -0.31 0.27 -38.23
CA VAL A 329 0.39 1.48 -38.70
C VAL A 329 0.85 2.33 -37.50
N SER A 330 2.15 2.61 -37.47
CA SER A 330 2.71 3.56 -36.51
C SER A 330 2.19 4.98 -36.76
N LYS A 331 1.82 5.67 -35.69
CA LYS A 331 1.38 7.06 -35.66
C LYS A 331 2.38 7.89 -34.90
N THR A 332 2.53 9.16 -35.28
CA THR A 332 3.45 10.09 -34.60
C THR A 332 2.68 11.30 -34.06
N VAL A 333 3.01 11.68 -32.81
CA VAL A 333 2.59 12.95 -32.21
C VAL A 333 3.82 13.82 -31.97
N ARG A 334 3.74 15.11 -32.35
CA ARG A 334 4.76 16.11 -32.01
C ARG A 334 4.21 17.13 -31.04
N ALA A 335 5.07 17.56 -30.11
CA ALA A 335 4.78 18.62 -29.14
C ALA A 335 6.07 19.37 -28.78
N ASP A 336 5.93 20.57 -28.19
CA ASP A 336 7.09 21.34 -27.75
C ASP A 336 7.78 20.69 -26.54
N TRP A 337 7.01 19.97 -25.70
CA TRP A 337 7.47 19.36 -24.45
C TRP A 337 6.84 17.99 -24.22
N CYS A 338 7.52 17.17 -23.41
CA CYS A 338 7.02 15.87 -22.98
C CYS A 338 7.09 15.68 -21.46
N ILE A 339 6.00 15.18 -20.86
CA ILE A 339 6.00 14.61 -19.51
C ILE A 339 5.82 13.10 -19.64
N CYS A 340 6.86 12.33 -19.30
CA CYS A 340 6.79 10.88 -19.36
C CYS A 340 6.48 10.30 -17.98
N THR A 341 5.34 9.58 -17.87
CA THR A 341 4.93 8.92 -16.63
C THR A 341 4.89 7.39 -16.78
N ILE A 342 5.49 6.87 -17.84
CA ILE A 342 5.62 5.43 -18.06
C ILE A 342 6.49 4.85 -16.93
N PRO A 343 6.11 3.72 -16.29
CA PRO A 343 6.95 3.06 -15.31
C PRO A 343 8.35 2.75 -15.84
N LEU A 344 9.40 2.99 -15.05
CA LEU A 344 10.79 2.84 -15.51
C LEU A 344 11.10 1.41 -15.97
N SER A 345 10.48 0.40 -15.38
CA SER A 345 10.54 -1.00 -15.80
C SER A 345 10.08 -1.24 -17.25
N VAL A 346 9.19 -0.40 -17.75
CA VAL A 346 8.72 -0.39 -19.14
C VAL A 346 9.52 0.61 -19.97
N LEU A 347 9.75 1.81 -19.47
CA LEU A 347 10.43 2.90 -20.20
C LEU A 347 11.85 2.52 -20.63
N THR A 348 12.58 1.74 -19.85
CA THR A 348 13.91 1.24 -20.20
C THR A 348 13.92 0.28 -21.39
N GLN A 349 12.75 -0.18 -21.85
CA GLN A 349 12.59 -1.03 -23.03
C GLN A 349 12.14 -0.24 -24.27
N ILE A 350 11.87 1.06 -24.13
CA ILE A 350 11.45 1.95 -25.22
C ILE A 350 12.67 2.72 -25.71
N ASP A 351 12.79 2.88 -27.03
CA ASP A 351 13.84 3.73 -27.61
C ASP A 351 13.58 5.20 -27.24
N ILE A 352 14.51 5.77 -26.46
CA ILE A 352 14.43 7.15 -25.98
C ILE A 352 15.80 7.83 -26.04
N ASN A 353 15.88 9.02 -26.65
CA ASN A 353 17.12 9.77 -26.80
C ASN A 353 17.39 10.79 -25.68
N VAL A 354 17.26 10.39 -24.44
CA VAL A 354 17.68 11.21 -23.29
C VAL A 354 19.19 11.10 -23.03
N SER A 355 19.71 12.01 -22.21
CA SER A 355 21.14 12.04 -21.85
C SER A 355 21.62 10.75 -21.16
N ALA A 356 22.91 10.47 -21.22
CA ALA A 356 23.49 9.30 -20.57
C ALA A 356 23.30 9.30 -19.05
N PRO A 357 23.44 10.43 -18.31
CA PRO A 357 23.09 10.49 -16.89
C PRO A 357 21.63 10.13 -16.62
N MET A 358 20.67 10.59 -17.44
CA MET A 358 19.26 10.26 -17.32
C MET A 358 19.02 8.76 -17.51
N LYS A 359 19.64 8.13 -18.52
CA LYS A 359 19.56 6.67 -18.74
C LYS A 359 20.08 5.88 -17.54
N GLN A 360 21.19 6.32 -16.94
CA GLN A 360 21.71 5.72 -15.71
C GLN A 360 20.75 5.85 -14.53
N ALA A 361 20.16 7.03 -14.34
CA ALA A 361 19.18 7.28 -13.29
C ALA A 361 17.91 6.43 -13.49
N MET A 362 17.41 6.27 -14.71
CA MET A 362 16.28 5.39 -15.03
C MET A 362 16.57 3.93 -14.68
N ALA A 363 17.78 3.44 -14.98
CA ALA A 363 18.20 2.06 -14.71
C ALA A 363 18.46 1.79 -13.21
N ALA A 364 18.70 2.83 -12.41
CA ALA A 364 19.04 2.72 -10.98
C ALA A 364 17.83 2.46 -10.07
N VAL A 365 16.59 2.46 -10.61
CA VAL A 365 15.37 2.30 -9.82
C VAL A 365 14.67 0.98 -10.18
N PRO A 366 14.99 -0.12 -9.52
CA PRO A 366 14.28 -1.38 -9.72
C PRO A 366 12.83 -1.26 -9.18
N TYR A 367 11.95 -2.12 -9.73
CA TYR A 367 10.57 -2.21 -9.28
C TYR A 367 10.34 -3.44 -8.41
N ASP A 368 9.64 -3.24 -7.29
CA ASP A 368 9.27 -4.33 -6.40
C ASP A 368 8.21 -5.23 -7.03
N SER A 369 8.17 -6.45 -6.56
CA SER A 369 7.18 -7.45 -6.94
C SER A 369 6.09 -7.53 -5.89
N SER A 370 4.83 -7.58 -6.33
CA SER A 370 3.71 -7.83 -5.42
C SER A 370 2.56 -8.55 -6.13
N TYR A 371 1.71 -9.17 -5.34
CA TYR A 371 0.48 -9.81 -5.81
C TYR A 371 -0.65 -9.53 -4.84
N LYS A 372 -1.87 -9.64 -5.36
CA LYS A 372 -3.11 -9.61 -4.58
C LYS A 372 -4.07 -10.67 -5.08
N VAL A 373 -4.85 -11.26 -4.17
CA VAL A 373 -5.94 -12.19 -4.48
C VAL A 373 -7.21 -11.72 -3.78
N GLY A 374 -8.24 -11.44 -4.56
CA GLY A 374 -9.58 -11.15 -4.08
C GLY A 374 -10.42 -12.44 -4.09
N LEU A 375 -11.06 -12.75 -2.97
CA LEU A 375 -11.91 -13.92 -2.81
C LEU A 375 -13.32 -13.48 -2.46
N GLU A 376 -14.29 -13.83 -3.30
CA GLU A 376 -15.71 -13.61 -3.04
C GLU A 376 -16.30 -14.82 -2.35
N PHE A 377 -17.05 -14.58 -1.28
CA PHE A 377 -17.76 -15.60 -0.52
C PHE A 377 -19.27 -15.40 -0.61
N LYS A 378 -20.03 -16.49 -0.42
CA LYS A 378 -21.50 -16.51 -0.56
C LYS A 378 -22.19 -15.63 0.48
N ARG A 379 -21.60 -15.52 1.67
CA ARG A 379 -22.04 -14.69 2.79
C ARG A 379 -20.84 -14.04 3.49
N ARG A 380 -21.09 -13.08 4.35
CA ARG A 380 -20.07 -12.37 5.12
C ARG A 380 -19.77 -13.12 6.42
N PHE A 381 -19.29 -14.38 6.33
CA PHE A 381 -19.03 -15.26 7.49
C PHE A 381 -18.09 -14.63 8.53
N TRP A 382 -17.16 -13.77 8.12
CA TRP A 382 -16.26 -13.06 9.04
C TRP A 382 -17.00 -12.08 9.96
N GLU A 383 -18.15 -11.54 9.54
CA GLU A 383 -19.03 -10.73 10.37
C GLU A 383 -19.99 -11.62 11.17
N GLU A 384 -20.66 -12.56 10.50
CA GLU A 384 -21.74 -13.38 11.07
C GLU A 384 -21.23 -14.38 12.12
N ASP A 385 -20.09 -15.07 11.84
CA ASP A 385 -19.57 -16.11 12.72
C ASP A 385 -18.47 -15.57 13.66
N GLU A 386 -17.71 -14.56 13.23
CA GLU A 386 -16.45 -14.18 13.87
C GLU A 386 -16.40 -12.74 14.40
N TRP A 387 -17.42 -11.95 14.06
CA TRP A 387 -17.58 -10.56 14.53
C TRP A 387 -16.42 -9.64 14.09
N ILE A 388 -15.88 -9.86 12.88
CA ILE A 388 -14.79 -9.07 12.32
C ILE A 388 -15.39 -8.06 11.34
N TYR A 389 -15.27 -6.77 11.65
CA TYR A 389 -15.76 -5.64 10.86
C TYR A 389 -14.58 -4.79 10.41
N GLY A 390 -14.05 -5.03 9.20
CA GLY A 390 -12.79 -4.45 8.74
C GLY A 390 -11.57 -5.00 9.49
N GLY A 391 -10.41 -4.40 9.28
CA GLY A 391 -9.15 -4.83 9.88
C GLY A 391 -8.37 -5.83 9.04
N VAL A 392 -7.22 -6.23 9.53
CA VAL A 392 -6.26 -7.09 8.84
C VAL A 392 -5.78 -8.19 9.76
N THR A 393 -5.84 -9.43 9.29
CA THR A 393 -5.18 -10.59 9.87
C THR A 393 -3.81 -10.76 9.24
N TYR A 394 -2.77 -10.96 10.03
CA TYR A 394 -1.40 -11.24 9.56
C TYR A 394 -0.99 -12.67 9.87
N THR A 395 -0.22 -13.27 8.94
CA THR A 395 0.25 -14.65 9.04
C THR A 395 1.64 -14.81 8.45
N ASP A 396 2.40 -15.78 8.92
CA ASP A 396 3.68 -16.22 8.35
C ASP A 396 3.52 -17.14 7.12
N MET A 397 2.29 -17.52 6.78
CA MET A 397 2.02 -18.25 5.54
C MET A 397 2.24 -17.38 4.30
N PRO A 398 2.47 -17.98 3.11
CA PRO A 398 2.72 -17.23 1.88
C PRO A 398 1.65 -16.19 1.48
N ILE A 399 0.43 -16.29 1.97
CA ILE A 399 -0.63 -15.26 1.78
C ILE A 399 -0.34 -13.96 2.52
N SER A 400 0.54 -13.96 3.49
CA SER A 400 0.99 -12.86 4.36
C SER A 400 -0.11 -12.15 5.15
N GLN A 401 -1.25 -11.88 4.55
CA GLN A 401 -2.36 -11.17 5.22
C GLN A 401 -3.71 -11.43 4.55
N ILE A 402 -4.77 -11.34 5.38
CA ILE A 402 -6.17 -11.30 4.95
C ILE A 402 -6.75 -9.97 5.42
N SER A 403 -7.40 -9.21 4.54
CA SER A 403 -8.11 -8.00 4.95
C SER A 403 -9.61 -8.13 4.74
N TYR A 404 -10.31 -7.67 5.74
CA TYR A 404 -11.77 -7.67 5.77
C TYR A 404 -12.31 -6.34 5.25
N PRO A 405 -13.38 -6.33 4.44
CA PRO A 405 -13.91 -5.10 3.87
C PRO A 405 -14.41 -4.15 4.97
N SER A 406 -14.11 -2.86 4.80
CA SER A 406 -14.58 -1.78 5.68
C SER A 406 -15.84 -1.09 5.12
N HIS A 407 -16.56 -1.78 4.25
CA HIS A 407 -17.79 -1.28 3.60
C HIS A 407 -18.86 -2.36 3.60
N ASP A 408 -20.10 -1.94 3.37
CA ASP A 408 -21.28 -2.81 3.33
C ASP A 408 -21.45 -3.70 4.56
N MET A 409 -21.02 -3.21 5.73
CA MET A 409 -21.17 -3.93 7.01
C MET A 409 -22.64 -4.14 7.34
N PHE A 410 -22.95 -5.25 8.03
CA PHE A 410 -24.31 -5.67 8.38
C PHE A 410 -25.23 -5.92 7.17
N THR A 411 -24.70 -5.99 5.96
CA THR A 411 -25.50 -6.40 4.81
C THR A 411 -25.56 -7.91 4.69
N THR A 412 -26.62 -8.41 4.07
CA THR A 412 -26.76 -9.83 3.76
C THR A 412 -26.21 -10.15 2.36
N GLY A 413 -25.69 -11.36 2.21
CA GLY A 413 -25.22 -11.88 0.93
C GLY A 413 -23.70 -11.86 0.77
N SER A 414 -23.24 -11.87 -0.48
CA SER A 414 -21.82 -12.05 -0.79
C SER A 414 -20.97 -10.83 -0.44
N GLY A 415 -19.71 -11.10 -0.14
CA GLY A 415 -18.70 -10.06 0.05
C GLY A 415 -17.32 -10.53 -0.40
N VAL A 416 -16.38 -9.60 -0.56
CA VAL A 416 -15.04 -9.87 -1.05
C VAL A 416 -14.01 -9.60 0.03
N LEU A 417 -13.19 -10.62 0.34
CA LEU A 417 -11.97 -10.48 1.15
C LEU A 417 -10.76 -10.21 0.24
N LEU A 418 -9.82 -9.41 0.69
CA LEU A 418 -8.46 -9.49 0.22
C LEU A 418 -7.83 -10.74 0.87
N GLY A 419 -7.83 -11.87 0.13
CA GLY A 419 -7.45 -13.19 0.65
C GLY A 419 -5.95 -13.43 0.70
N ALA A 420 -5.17 -12.65 -0.05
CA ALA A 420 -3.71 -12.69 -0.03
C ALA A 420 -3.14 -11.37 -0.56
N TYR A 421 -2.05 -10.91 0.06
CA TYR A 421 -1.31 -9.73 -0.39
C TYR A 421 0.10 -9.76 0.18
N GLY A 422 1.09 -9.83 -0.70
CA GLY A 422 2.50 -9.90 -0.31
C GLY A 422 3.42 -9.18 -1.26
N PHE A 423 4.66 -9.00 -0.82
CA PHE A 423 5.75 -8.30 -1.49
C PHE A 423 7.04 -9.11 -1.43
N GLY A 424 8.07 -8.68 -2.17
CA GLY A 424 9.41 -9.24 -2.10
C GLY A 424 9.44 -10.73 -2.38
N GLU A 425 10.18 -11.51 -1.60
CA GLU A 425 10.37 -12.96 -1.81
C GLU A 425 9.06 -13.76 -1.81
N ALA A 426 8.13 -13.44 -0.90
CA ALA A 426 6.83 -14.11 -0.86
C ALA A 426 6.03 -13.91 -2.15
N SER A 427 6.20 -12.76 -2.81
CA SER A 427 5.50 -12.47 -4.06
C SER A 427 6.02 -13.30 -5.24
N TYR A 428 7.29 -13.69 -5.28
CA TYR A 428 7.83 -14.50 -6.38
C TYR A 428 7.15 -15.87 -6.47
N LYS A 429 6.86 -16.50 -5.32
CA LYS A 429 6.13 -17.76 -5.28
C LYS A 429 4.73 -17.63 -5.90
N PHE A 430 3.97 -16.61 -5.49
CA PHE A 430 2.64 -16.36 -6.04
C PHE A 430 2.66 -15.92 -7.50
N ASN A 431 3.63 -15.10 -7.90
CA ASN A 431 3.75 -14.61 -9.28
C ASN A 431 4.20 -15.70 -10.26
N SER A 432 4.82 -16.79 -9.80
CA SER A 432 5.12 -17.96 -10.63
C SER A 432 3.89 -18.81 -10.96
N LEU A 433 2.82 -18.66 -10.19
CA LEU A 433 1.56 -19.37 -10.38
C LEU A 433 0.69 -18.64 -11.43
N ASN A 434 -0.13 -19.40 -12.17
CA ASN A 434 -1.17 -18.80 -13.00
C ASN A 434 -2.32 -18.23 -12.14
N PRO A 435 -3.24 -17.43 -12.70
CA PRO A 435 -4.29 -16.77 -11.93
C PRO A 435 -5.16 -17.73 -11.10
N LYS A 436 -5.54 -18.89 -11.67
CA LYS A 436 -6.32 -19.91 -10.96
C LYS A 436 -5.53 -20.53 -9.81
N GLN A 437 -4.28 -20.88 -10.04
CA GLN A 437 -3.42 -21.46 -9.00
C GLN A 437 -3.20 -20.48 -7.83
N ARG A 438 -3.13 -19.17 -8.08
CA ARG A 438 -3.05 -18.16 -7.01
C ARG A 438 -4.30 -18.14 -6.14
N ILE A 439 -5.49 -18.24 -6.76
CA ILE A 439 -6.77 -18.35 -6.05
C ILE A 439 -6.81 -19.62 -5.21
N ASP A 440 -6.48 -20.76 -5.81
CA ASP A 440 -6.46 -22.07 -5.14
C ASP A 440 -5.48 -22.05 -3.95
N ALA A 441 -4.29 -21.46 -4.11
CA ALA A 441 -3.31 -21.32 -3.03
C ALA A 441 -3.85 -20.41 -1.91
N ALA A 442 -4.48 -19.28 -2.23
CA ALA A 442 -5.07 -18.41 -1.23
C ALA A 442 -6.18 -19.10 -0.42
N LEU A 443 -6.98 -19.93 -1.06
CA LEU A 443 -7.99 -20.76 -0.38
C LEU A 443 -7.35 -21.81 0.53
N GLN A 444 -6.31 -22.50 0.05
CA GLN A 444 -5.63 -23.55 0.83
C GLN A 444 -4.95 -22.98 2.08
N TYR A 445 -4.33 -21.81 2.01
CA TYR A 445 -3.75 -21.16 3.18
C TYR A 445 -4.82 -20.52 4.06
N GLY A 446 -5.79 -19.82 3.48
CA GLY A 446 -6.82 -19.09 4.21
C GLY A 446 -7.71 -19.97 5.09
N LYS A 447 -7.96 -21.25 4.69
CA LYS A 447 -8.75 -22.20 5.49
C LYS A 447 -8.12 -22.53 6.85
N HIS A 448 -6.81 -22.32 7.03
CA HIS A 448 -6.16 -22.53 8.33
C HIS A 448 -6.53 -21.43 9.34
N ILE A 449 -6.95 -20.28 8.83
CA ILE A 449 -7.42 -19.15 9.65
C ILE A 449 -8.96 -19.18 9.74
N HIS A 450 -9.62 -19.40 8.61
CA HIS A 450 -11.07 -19.46 8.47
C HIS A 450 -11.52 -20.80 7.89
N PRO A 451 -11.89 -21.75 8.72
CA PRO A 451 -12.34 -23.08 8.25
C PRO A 451 -13.55 -23.05 7.30
N GLN A 452 -14.29 -21.93 7.28
CA GLN A 452 -15.46 -21.71 6.43
C GLN A 452 -15.10 -21.55 4.93
N TYR A 453 -13.86 -21.23 4.58
CA TYR A 453 -13.42 -20.92 3.21
C TYR A 453 -13.93 -21.94 2.16
N PRO A 454 -13.75 -23.26 2.31
CA PRO A 454 -14.15 -24.21 1.28
C PRO A 454 -15.65 -24.23 0.99
N GLN A 455 -16.48 -24.00 2.02
CA GLN A 455 -17.95 -24.07 1.91
C GLN A 455 -18.54 -22.76 1.40
N GLU A 456 -17.95 -21.64 1.79
CA GLU A 456 -18.47 -20.31 1.51
C GLU A 456 -17.88 -19.68 0.24
N PHE A 457 -16.78 -20.22 -0.30
CA PHE A 457 -16.15 -19.70 -1.51
C PHE A 457 -17.11 -19.70 -2.71
N ARG A 458 -17.13 -18.61 -3.47
CA ARG A 458 -17.91 -18.45 -4.70
C ARG A 458 -17.02 -18.25 -5.92
N SER A 459 -16.19 -17.21 -5.93
CA SER A 459 -15.31 -16.88 -7.05
C SER A 459 -14.09 -16.11 -6.55
N GLY A 460 -13.09 -15.97 -7.40
CA GLY A 460 -11.86 -15.24 -7.06
C GLY A 460 -11.26 -14.54 -8.27
N THR A 461 -10.45 -13.52 -7.99
CA THR A 461 -9.61 -12.85 -8.98
C THR A 461 -8.25 -12.55 -8.37
N SER A 462 -7.22 -12.39 -9.19
CA SER A 462 -5.86 -12.13 -8.68
C SER A 462 -5.10 -11.22 -9.61
N VAL A 463 -4.23 -10.37 -9.07
CA VAL A 463 -3.31 -9.51 -9.83
C VAL A 463 -1.89 -9.81 -9.40
N ALA A 464 -1.04 -10.20 -10.35
CA ALA A 464 0.40 -10.33 -10.18
C ALA A 464 1.09 -9.16 -10.89
N TRP A 465 1.47 -8.12 -10.14
CA TRP A 465 1.92 -6.85 -10.72
C TRP A 465 3.16 -6.98 -11.61
N HIS A 466 4.04 -7.94 -11.32
CA HIS A 466 5.21 -8.23 -12.16
C HIS A 466 4.84 -8.84 -13.52
N ARG A 467 3.64 -9.40 -13.65
CA ARG A 467 3.11 -9.97 -14.90
C ARG A 467 2.20 -9.02 -15.66
N ILE A 468 1.97 -7.82 -15.16
CA ILE A 468 1.16 -6.81 -15.84
C ILE A 468 2.02 -6.08 -16.87
N PRO A 469 1.74 -6.23 -18.20
CA PRO A 469 2.67 -5.84 -19.26
C PRO A 469 2.94 -4.33 -19.36
N TRP A 470 2.04 -3.50 -18.84
CA TRP A 470 2.18 -2.04 -18.87
C TRP A 470 2.78 -1.46 -17.57
N VAL A 471 3.23 -2.31 -16.64
CA VAL A 471 3.90 -1.87 -15.41
C VAL A 471 5.16 -2.68 -15.11
N LEU A 472 5.12 -4.01 -15.26
CA LEU A 472 6.21 -4.95 -14.97
C LEU A 472 6.78 -4.79 -13.55
N GLY A 473 5.89 -4.61 -12.56
CA GLY A 473 6.24 -4.42 -11.16
C GLY A 473 5.17 -3.65 -10.39
N CYS A 474 5.40 -3.43 -9.11
CA CYS A 474 4.45 -2.75 -8.24
C CYS A 474 4.76 -1.26 -8.09
N TYR A 475 5.98 -0.92 -7.69
CA TYR A 475 6.45 0.46 -7.47
C TYR A 475 7.97 0.53 -7.52
N GLY A 476 8.52 1.74 -7.72
CA GLY A 476 9.96 1.97 -7.75
C GLY A 476 10.59 1.91 -6.36
N ILE A 477 11.69 1.15 -6.25
CA ILE A 477 12.44 1.00 -4.99
C ILE A 477 13.65 1.93 -5.02
N TRP A 478 13.79 2.72 -3.96
CA TRP A 478 14.95 3.54 -3.72
C TRP A 478 15.75 3.03 -2.52
N SER A 479 17.06 2.82 -2.66
CA SER A 479 17.98 2.80 -1.53
C SER A 479 18.41 4.23 -1.20
N GLU A 480 18.93 4.48 0.01
CA GLU A 480 19.52 5.79 0.34
C GLU A 480 20.60 6.17 -0.68
N SER A 481 21.52 5.26 -0.97
CA SER A 481 22.63 5.52 -1.91
C SER A 481 22.16 5.78 -3.34
N SER A 482 21.17 5.03 -3.85
CA SER A 482 20.65 5.28 -5.20
C SER A 482 19.85 6.58 -5.26
N ARG A 483 19.15 6.94 -4.17
CA ARG A 483 18.43 8.20 -4.07
C ARG A 483 19.39 9.38 -4.06
N ASP A 484 20.41 9.35 -3.21
CA ASP A 484 21.41 10.42 -3.13
C ASP A 484 22.15 10.64 -4.46
N GLN A 485 22.38 9.56 -5.21
CA GLN A 485 23.14 9.62 -6.45
C GLN A 485 22.29 10.00 -7.68
N TYR A 486 21.04 9.54 -7.76
CA TYR A 486 20.28 9.58 -9.03
C TYR A 486 18.96 10.33 -8.96
N TYR A 487 18.41 10.61 -7.77
CA TYR A 487 17.06 11.15 -7.67
C TYR A 487 16.89 12.52 -8.35
N ASP A 488 17.82 13.43 -8.11
CA ASP A 488 17.77 14.77 -8.69
C ASP A 488 17.91 14.71 -10.21
N THR A 489 18.80 13.84 -10.73
CA THR A 489 18.95 13.60 -12.17
C THR A 489 17.67 13.01 -12.76
N LEU A 490 17.07 12.01 -12.12
CA LEU A 490 15.83 11.40 -12.59
C LEU A 490 14.67 12.40 -12.66
N CYS A 491 14.59 13.31 -11.69
CA CYS A 491 13.56 14.34 -11.64
C CYS A 491 13.86 15.56 -12.53
N ALA A 492 15.10 15.77 -12.97
CA ALA A 492 15.48 16.93 -13.79
C ALA A 492 14.74 16.96 -15.15
N ILE A 493 14.68 18.13 -15.76
CA ILE A 493 14.27 18.26 -17.17
C ILE A 493 15.48 17.93 -18.02
N ASP A 494 15.39 16.85 -18.80
CA ASP A 494 16.39 16.48 -19.81
C ASP A 494 15.97 17.10 -21.14
N HIS A 495 16.56 18.24 -21.46
CA HIS A 495 16.28 19.07 -22.64
C HIS A 495 14.78 19.47 -22.75
N ARG A 496 13.91 18.62 -23.31
CA ARG A 496 12.46 18.85 -23.47
C ARG A 496 11.59 17.78 -22.81
N ILE A 497 12.20 16.79 -22.19
CA ILE A 497 11.52 15.69 -21.52
C ILE A 497 11.69 15.82 -20.01
N VAL A 498 10.63 15.63 -19.24
CA VAL A 498 10.66 15.47 -17.78
C VAL A 498 9.95 14.18 -17.39
N LEU A 499 10.54 13.43 -16.46
CA LEU A 499 9.92 12.24 -15.92
C LEU A 499 9.04 12.61 -14.72
N ALA A 500 7.92 11.89 -14.55
CA ALA A 500 7.05 11.97 -13.40
C ALA A 500 6.43 10.61 -13.09
N GLY A 501 5.95 10.43 -11.88
CA GLY A 501 5.40 9.17 -11.39
C GLY A 501 5.74 9.00 -9.91
N GLU A 502 5.23 7.95 -9.27
CA GLU A 502 5.56 7.68 -7.86
C GLU A 502 7.06 7.42 -7.65
N HIS A 503 7.75 6.92 -8.68
CA HIS A 503 9.20 6.72 -8.70
C HIS A 503 9.99 8.03 -8.70
N CYS A 504 9.40 9.14 -9.10
CA CYS A 504 9.93 10.51 -8.99
C CYS A 504 9.36 11.24 -7.76
N SER A 505 9.21 10.55 -6.63
CA SER A 505 8.70 11.15 -5.39
C SER A 505 9.42 10.63 -4.15
N HIS A 506 9.34 11.37 -3.06
CA HIS A 506 9.73 10.91 -1.72
C HIS A 506 8.63 10.11 -1.01
N VAL A 507 7.51 9.84 -1.70
CA VAL A 507 6.37 9.04 -1.25
C VAL A 507 6.09 7.94 -2.29
N PRO A 508 7.07 7.05 -2.60
CA PRO A 508 6.88 5.97 -3.57
C PRO A 508 5.82 4.97 -3.09
N ALA A 509 5.31 4.16 -4.00
CA ALA A 509 4.26 3.16 -3.74
C ALA A 509 2.87 3.73 -3.40
N TRP A 510 2.70 5.04 -3.33
CA TRP A 510 1.45 5.68 -2.97
C TRP A 510 0.89 6.58 -4.09
N GLN A 511 -0.43 6.70 -4.15
CA GLN A 511 -1.12 7.62 -5.06
C GLN A 511 -0.71 9.09 -4.81
N GLU A 512 -0.44 9.44 -3.55
CA GLU A 512 0.05 10.75 -3.14
C GLU A 512 1.34 11.12 -3.87
N GLY A 513 2.33 10.23 -3.86
CA GLY A 513 3.61 10.46 -4.53
C GLY A 513 3.47 10.66 -6.05
N ALA A 514 2.56 9.92 -6.68
CA ALA A 514 2.26 10.10 -8.09
C ALA A 514 1.67 11.49 -8.39
N ILE A 515 0.69 11.93 -7.59
CA ILE A 515 0.06 13.25 -7.75
C ILE A 515 1.09 14.37 -7.51
N LEU A 516 1.86 14.29 -6.41
CA LEU A 516 2.89 15.29 -6.09
C LEU A 516 3.94 15.41 -7.19
N SER A 517 4.40 14.28 -7.71
CA SER A 517 5.36 14.25 -8.82
C SER A 517 4.79 14.86 -10.10
N GLY A 518 3.53 14.56 -10.42
CA GLY A 518 2.85 15.16 -11.58
C GLY A 518 2.71 16.67 -11.46
N MET A 519 2.39 17.18 -10.25
CA MET A 519 2.31 18.62 -9.96
C MET A 519 3.68 19.29 -10.09
N ASP A 520 4.73 18.69 -9.54
CA ASP A 520 6.08 19.22 -9.58
C ASP A 520 6.62 19.28 -11.02
N ALA A 521 6.47 18.18 -11.77
CA ALA A 521 6.87 18.13 -13.17
C ALA A 521 6.14 19.19 -14.01
N ALA A 522 4.83 19.34 -13.84
CA ALA A 522 4.04 20.37 -14.52
C ALA A 522 4.54 21.79 -14.17
N LYS A 523 4.84 22.07 -12.90
CA LYS A 523 5.35 23.36 -12.45
C LYS A 523 6.72 23.68 -13.04
N ARG A 524 7.67 22.75 -12.97
CA ARG A 524 9.02 22.94 -13.49
C ARG A 524 9.03 23.11 -15.00
N LEU A 525 8.25 22.29 -15.72
CA LEU A 525 8.11 22.41 -17.17
C LEU A 525 7.49 23.75 -17.56
N HIS A 526 6.45 24.19 -16.87
CA HIS A 526 5.83 25.51 -17.10
C HIS A 526 6.83 26.66 -16.91
N GLN A 527 7.62 26.62 -15.83
CA GLN A 527 8.67 27.63 -15.59
C GLN A 527 9.71 27.62 -16.72
N ARG A 528 10.15 26.46 -17.17
CA ARG A 528 11.11 26.30 -18.28
C ARG A 528 10.53 26.80 -19.60
N ALA A 529 9.29 26.44 -19.91
CA ALA A 529 8.63 26.87 -21.14
C ALA A 529 8.51 28.41 -21.20
N LYS A 530 8.18 29.07 -20.09
CA LYS A 530 8.12 30.53 -20.00
C LYS A 530 9.49 31.23 -20.09
N SER A 531 10.57 30.56 -19.74
CA SER A 531 11.92 31.14 -19.81
C SER A 531 12.53 31.09 -21.22
N ILE A 532 11.94 30.31 -22.14
CA ILE A 532 12.44 30.14 -23.53
C ILE A 532 11.54 30.88 -24.54
N GLY A 533 10.25 31.05 -24.25
CA GLY A 533 9.29 31.82 -25.06
C GLY A 533 9.19 33.25 -24.62
#